data_afa5e484875746c91fcbcc51832fb0b6
#
_entry.id   afa5e484875746c91fcbcc51832fb0b6
#
_cell.length_a   1.000
_cell.length_b   1.000
_cell.length_c   1.000
_cell.angle_alpha   90.00
_cell.angle_beta   90.00
_cell.angle_gamma   90.00
#
_symmetry.space_group_name_H-M   'P 1'
#
loop_
_entity.id
_entity.type
_entity.pdbx_description
1 polymer ?
#
loop_
_entity_poly.entity_id
_entity_poly.type
_entity_poly.pdbx_seq_one_letter_code
_entity_poly.pdbx_strand_id
1 'polypeptide(L)'
;MGLFDQGTTTIQATDIQLEPAEAFAAIALIAVAADGVITKSESQGINNIFSRMQLFSDYSKERKTEMQDRLLNMIKNQEIKPLFDAAVAKLPKELRETVFAVSTDLVLVDGDLAEEEEQLLNELYNALEISEAVATKIIDVIMIKNKG
;
A
#
# COMPACT_ATOMS: atom_id res chain seq x y z
N MET A 1 -6.29 6.50 17.06
CA MET A 1 -5.75 7.42 16.07
C MET A 1 -5.36 6.66 14.80
N GLY A 2 -5.90 7.08 13.68
CA GLY A 2 -5.63 6.42 12.41
C GLY A 2 -4.26 6.76 11.85
N LEU A 3 -3.79 5.92 10.93
CA LEU A 3 -2.52 6.10 10.24
C LEU A 3 -2.41 7.48 9.59
N PHE A 4 -3.51 7.99 9.06
CA PHE A 4 -3.53 9.24 8.28
C PHE A 4 -3.70 10.49 9.13
N ASP A 5 -3.77 10.34 10.43
CA ASP A 5 -3.90 11.46 11.38
C ASP A 5 -2.56 11.94 11.90
N GLN A 6 -1.49 11.59 11.23
CA GLN A 6 -0.15 11.92 11.68
C GLN A 6 0.20 13.37 11.38
N GLY A 7 0.68 14.01 12.37
CA GLY A 7 1.42 15.24 12.40
C GLY A 7 1.13 16.29 11.32
N THR A 8 1.79 17.39 11.45
CA THR A 8 1.70 18.45 10.44
C THR A 8 2.75 18.25 9.37
N THR A 9 2.35 18.39 8.11
CA THR A 9 3.27 18.42 6.99
C THR A 9 2.98 19.65 6.14
N THR A 10 4.02 20.22 5.56
CA THR A 10 3.89 21.37 4.68
C THR A 10 3.59 20.96 3.23
N ILE A 11 3.78 19.68 2.89
CA ILE A 11 3.53 19.16 1.56
C ILE A 11 2.04 18.90 1.38
N GLN A 12 1.51 19.33 0.24
CA GLN A 12 0.13 19.05 -0.14
C GLN A 12 0.08 17.90 -1.15
N ALA A 13 -1.02 17.17 -1.17
CA ALA A 13 -1.20 16.07 -2.13
C ALA A 13 -1.04 16.54 -3.58
N THR A 14 -1.48 17.76 -3.89
CA THR A 14 -1.39 18.34 -5.23
C THR A 14 0.04 18.60 -5.67
N ASP A 15 0.98 18.67 -4.72
CA ASP A 15 2.40 18.90 -5.03
C ASP A 15 3.14 17.62 -5.37
N ILE A 16 2.50 16.48 -5.17
CA ILE A 16 3.13 15.17 -5.37
C ILE A 16 2.72 14.62 -6.73
N GLN A 17 3.71 14.37 -7.59
CA GLN A 17 3.50 13.82 -8.93
C GLN A 17 3.77 12.32 -8.91
N LEU A 18 2.76 11.53 -9.28
CA LEU A 18 2.88 10.07 -9.30
C LEU A 18 2.35 9.52 -10.62
N GLU A 19 3.08 8.57 -11.20
CA GLU A 19 2.57 7.73 -12.27
C GLU A 19 1.65 6.66 -11.66
N PRO A 20 0.75 6.04 -12.46
CA PRO A 20 -0.14 4.99 -11.92
C PRO A 20 0.59 3.88 -11.19
N ALA A 21 1.73 3.41 -11.71
CA ALA A 21 2.53 2.38 -11.05
C ALA A 21 3.07 2.87 -9.70
N GLU A 22 3.49 4.14 -9.65
CA GLU A 22 3.99 4.72 -8.41
C GLU A 22 2.88 4.90 -7.38
N ALA A 23 1.68 5.25 -7.82
CA ALA A 23 0.51 5.36 -6.95
C ALA A 23 0.18 4.00 -6.32
N PHE A 24 0.20 2.95 -7.11
CA PHE A 24 -0.01 1.59 -6.63
C PHE A 24 1.04 1.22 -5.58
N ALA A 25 2.31 1.44 -5.91
CA ALA A 25 3.42 1.13 -5.02
C ALA A 25 3.34 1.92 -3.72
N ALA A 26 2.96 3.19 -3.79
CA ALA A 26 2.84 4.04 -2.61
C ALA A 26 1.80 3.50 -1.63
N ILE A 27 0.64 3.08 -2.12
CA ILE A 27 -0.42 2.54 -1.26
C ILE A 27 0.05 1.25 -0.59
N ALA A 28 0.66 0.34 -1.36
CA ALA A 28 1.16 -0.91 -0.82
C ALA A 28 2.26 -0.69 0.23
N LEU A 29 3.18 0.23 -0.03
CA LEU A 29 4.26 0.55 0.91
C LEU A 29 3.73 1.21 2.19
N ILE A 30 2.76 2.11 2.07
CA ILE A 30 2.13 2.73 3.24
C ILE A 30 1.50 1.64 4.11
N ALA A 31 0.83 0.68 3.50
CA ALA A 31 0.17 -0.40 4.23
C ALA A 31 1.17 -1.20 5.08
N VAL A 32 2.33 -1.56 4.52
CA VAL A 32 3.30 -2.37 5.26
C VAL A 32 4.21 -1.55 6.17
N ALA A 33 4.37 -0.26 5.89
CA ALA A 33 5.23 0.61 6.66
C ALA A 33 4.46 1.41 7.72
N ALA A 34 3.23 1.03 8.01
CA ALA A 34 2.36 1.76 8.93
C ALA A 34 2.99 1.94 10.32
N ASP A 35 3.75 0.96 10.76
CA ASP A 35 4.46 0.99 12.06
C ASP A 35 5.84 1.64 11.96
N GLY A 36 6.22 2.13 10.79
CA GLY A 36 7.52 2.77 10.56
C GLY A 36 8.66 1.80 10.24
N VAL A 37 8.38 0.51 10.21
CA VAL A 37 9.39 -0.52 9.96
C VAL A 37 8.89 -1.48 8.87
N ILE A 38 9.76 -1.76 7.90
CA ILE A 38 9.49 -2.79 6.90
C ILE A 38 10.39 -3.99 7.21
N THR A 39 9.79 -5.15 7.44
CA THR A 39 10.52 -6.38 7.67
C THR A 39 11.13 -6.88 6.37
N LYS A 40 12.13 -7.76 6.49
CA LYS A 40 12.75 -8.40 5.34
C LYS A 40 11.72 -9.20 4.54
N SER A 41 10.83 -9.91 5.23
CA SER A 41 9.77 -10.68 4.58
C SER A 41 8.83 -9.79 3.76
N GLU A 42 8.44 -8.65 4.34
CA GLU A 42 7.59 -7.68 3.65
C GLU A 42 8.28 -7.11 2.42
N SER A 43 9.55 -6.76 2.53
CA SER A 43 10.34 -6.24 1.42
C SER A 43 10.44 -7.26 0.29
N GLN A 44 10.70 -8.52 0.62
CA GLN A 44 10.76 -9.59 -0.38
C GLN A 44 9.40 -9.82 -1.02
N GLY A 45 8.33 -9.77 -0.22
CA GLY A 45 6.97 -9.92 -0.72
C GLY A 45 6.62 -8.83 -1.72
N ILE A 46 6.97 -7.60 -1.42
CA ILE A 46 6.75 -6.45 -2.31
C ILE A 46 7.48 -6.68 -3.64
N ASN A 47 8.75 -7.02 -3.58
CA ASN A 47 9.55 -7.23 -4.78
C ASN A 47 9.00 -8.37 -5.64
N ASN A 48 8.60 -9.47 -5.01
CA ASN A 48 8.03 -10.61 -5.71
C ASN A 48 6.72 -10.24 -6.42
N ILE A 49 5.84 -9.53 -5.72
CA ILE A 49 4.56 -9.13 -6.29
C ILE A 49 4.77 -8.17 -7.46
N PHE A 50 5.56 -7.13 -7.26
CA PHE A 50 5.80 -6.12 -8.30
C PHE A 50 6.47 -6.74 -9.53
N SER A 51 7.35 -7.72 -9.35
CA SER A 51 8.02 -8.38 -10.47
C SER A 51 7.08 -9.17 -11.37
N ARG A 52 5.92 -9.57 -10.85
CA ARG A 52 4.90 -10.31 -11.60
C ARG A 52 3.84 -9.44 -12.24
N MET A 53 3.76 -8.18 -11.83
CA MET A 53 2.69 -7.30 -12.29
C MET A 53 3.06 -6.62 -13.59
N GLN A 54 2.15 -6.70 -14.54
CA GLN A 54 2.30 -6.03 -15.83
C GLN A 54 2.45 -4.52 -15.67
N LEU A 55 1.89 -3.98 -14.60
CA LEU A 55 1.96 -2.55 -14.28
C LEU A 55 3.41 -2.05 -14.19
N PHE A 56 4.34 -2.92 -13.75
CA PHE A 56 5.75 -2.58 -13.58
C PHE A 56 6.65 -3.16 -14.68
N SER A 57 6.06 -3.68 -15.75
CA SER A 57 6.83 -4.38 -16.79
C SER A 57 7.84 -3.47 -17.49
N ASP A 58 7.56 -2.17 -17.58
CA ASP A 58 8.45 -1.20 -18.22
C ASP A 58 9.49 -0.63 -17.26
N TYR A 59 9.46 -1.04 -16.00
CA TYR A 59 10.38 -0.54 -14.99
C TYR A 59 11.60 -1.44 -14.90
N SER A 60 12.79 -0.87 -15.11
CA SER A 60 14.03 -1.59 -14.83
C SER A 60 14.14 -1.86 -13.33
N LYS A 61 15.04 -2.77 -12.97
CA LYS A 61 15.33 -3.07 -11.58
C LYS A 61 15.78 -1.81 -10.82
N GLU A 62 16.65 -1.03 -11.44
CA GLU A 62 17.14 0.22 -10.87
C GLU A 62 16.01 1.23 -10.67
N ARG A 63 15.15 1.36 -11.65
CA ARG A 63 14.02 2.28 -11.58
C ARG A 63 13.04 1.89 -10.47
N LYS A 64 12.79 0.59 -10.29
CA LYS A 64 11.94 0.10 -9.19
C LYS A 64 12.57 0.42 -7.84
N THR A 65 13.86 0.20 -7.70
CA THR A 65 14.59 0.48 -6.46
C THR A 65 14.54 1.98 -6.12
N GLU A 66 14.82 2.83 -7.09
CA GLU A 66 14.77 4.28 -6.90
C GLU A 66 13.36 4.75 -6.49
N MET A 67 12.34 4.20 -7.13
CA MET A 67 10.95 4.51 -6.80
C MET A 67 10.63 4.12 -5.37
N GLN A 68 10.97 2.90 -4.97
CA GLN A 68 10.71 2.42 -3.62
C GLN A 68 11.44 3.27 -2.57
N ASP A 69 12.71 3.59 -2.82
CA ASP A 69 13.49 4.42 -1.90
C ASP A 69 12.89 5.80 -1.74
N ARG A 70 12.46 6.41 -2.84
CA ARG A 70 11.82 7.73 -2.80
C ARG A 70 10.53 7.69 -1.98
N LEU A 71 9.68 6.70 -2.23
CA LEU A 71 8.41 6.57 -1.52
C LEU A 71 8.62 6.28 -0.03
N LEU A 72 9.58 5.42 0.29
CA LEU A 72 9.91 5.12 1.69
C LEU A 72 10.46 6.33 2.43
N ASN A 73 11.26 7.16 1.76
CA ASN A 73 11.75 8.40 2.36
C ASN A 73 10.59 9.35 2.69
N MET A 74 9.60 9.44 1.81
CA MET A 74 8.42 10.26 2.08
C MET A 74 7.65 9.74 3.29
N ILE A 75 7.52 8.43 3.41
CA ILE A 75 6.85 7.81 4.56
C ILE A 75 7.61 8.10 5.85
N LYS A 76 8.94 7.97 5.83
CA LYS A 76 9.79 8.26 6.99
C LYS A 76 9.72 9.72 7.41
N ASN A 77 9.55 10.62 6.46
CA ASN A 77 9.45 12.05 6.72
C ASN A 77 8.04 12.48 7.11
N GLN A 78 7.16 11.53 7.42
CA GLN A 78 5.79 11.77 7.86
C GLN A 78 4.93 12.47 6.81
N GLU A 79 5.20 12.24 5.54
CA GLU A 79 4.42 12.75 4.42
C GLU A 79 3.37 11.72 3.98
N ILE A 80 2.91 10.89 4.93
CA ILE A 80 2.03 9.75 4.63
C ILE A 80 0.67 10.22 4.09
N LYS A 81 0.04 11.17 4.77
CA LYS A 81 -1.29 11.60 4.35
C LYS A 81 -1.30 12.25 2.96
N PRO A 82 -0.43 13.24 2.66
CA PRO A 82 -0.42 13.79 1.32
C PRO A 82 -0.01 12.77 0.26
N LEU A 83 0.92 11.87 0.58
CA LEU A 83 1.31 10.80 -0.34
C LEU A 83 0.14 9.86 -0.61
N PHE A 84 -0.57 9.46 0.43
CA PHE A 84 -1.72 8.56 0.30
C PHE A 84 -2.83 9.21 -0.54
N ASP A 85 -3.15 10.47 -0.24
CA ASP A 85 -4.19 11.19 -0.97
C ASP A 85 -3.83 11.34 -2.46
N ALA A 86 -2.57 11.66 -2.74
CA ALA A 86 -2.09 11.76 -4.13
C ALA A 86 -2.16 10.40 -4.84
N ALA A 87 -1.79 9.34 -4.13
CA ALA A 87 -1.79 7.99 -4.69
C ALA A 87 -3.21 7.53 -5.03
N VAL A 88 -4.16 7.75 -4.12
CA VAL A 88 -5.55 7.38 -4.37
C VAL A 88 -6.11 8.15 -5.56
N ALA A 89 -5.77 9.43 -5.66
CA ALA A 89 -6.24 10.27 -6.77
C ALA A 89 -5.69 9.83 -8.12
N LYS A 90 -4.46 9.31 -8.15
CA LYS A 90 -3.79 8.90 -9.40
C LYS A 90 -3.99 7.43 -9.74
N LEU A 91 -4.46 6.62 -8.80
CA LEU A 91 -4.66 5.20 -9.03
C LEU A 91 -5.82 4.97 -10.00
N PRO A 92 -5.61 4.22 -11.09
CA PRO A 92 -6.73 3.85 -11.96
C PRO A 92 -7.80 3.09 -11.18
N LYS A 93 -9.06 3.38 -11.49
CA LYS A 93 -10.19 2.78 -10.77
C LYS A 93 -10.19 1.26 -10.84
N GLU A 94 -9.79 0.70 -11.96
CA GLU A 94 -9.72 -0.75 -12.15
C GLU A 94 -8.67 -1.43 -11.27
N LEU A 95 -7.77 -0.65 -10.67
CA LEU A 95 -6.73 -1.19 -9.78
C LEU A 95 -7.05 -1.03 -8.29
N ARG A 96 -8.19 -0.45 -7.94
CA ARG A 96 -8.57 -0.23 -6.54
C ARG A 96 -8.67 -1.56 -5.77
N GLU A 97 -9.40 -2.51 -6.32
CA GLU A 97 -9.54 -3.81 -5.66
C GLU A 97 -8.21 -4.57 -5.68
N THR A 98 -7.45 -4.42 -6.76
CA THR A 98 -6.14 -5.05 -6.88
C THR A 98 -5.18 -4.56 -5.81
N VAL A 99 -5.09 -3.23 -5.62
CA VAL A 99 -4.17 -2.69 -4.60
C VAL A 99 -4.62 -3.06 -3.20
N PHE A 100 -5.92 -3.16 -2.97
CA PHE A 100 -6.42 -3.62 -1.67
C PHE A 100 -6.01 -5.08 -1.42
N ALA A 101 -6.17 -5.94 -2.42
CA ALA A 101 -5.80 -7.34 -2.31
C ALA A 101 -4.30 -7.50 -2.06
N VAL A 102 -3.47 -6.79 -2.80
CA VAL A 102 -2.02 -6.82 -2.63
C VAL A 102 -1.62 -6.30 -1.25
N SER A 103 -2.19 -5.18 -0.83
CA SER A 103 -1.90 -4.61 0.49
C SER A 103 -2.31 -5.57 1.61
N THR A 104 -3.48 -6.20 1.49
CA THR A 104 -3.95 -7.18 2.45
C THR A 104 -3.00 -8.36 2.55
N ASP A 105 -2.57 -8.89 1.40
CA ASP A 105 -1.64 -10.03 1.35
C ASP A 105 -0.31 -9.67 2.05
N LEU A 106 0.19 -8.47 1.80
CA LEU A 106 1.45 -8.01 2.41
C LEU A 106 1.31 -7.79 3.91
N VAL A 107 0.21 -7.20 4.35
CA VAL A 107 -0.04 -6.93 5.77
C VAL A 107 -0.21 -8.24 6.55
N LEU A 108 -0.85 -9.24 5.93
CA LEU A 108 -1.14 -10.53 6.58
C LEU A 108 -0.09 -11.59 6.31
N VAL A 109 1.10 -11.20 5.84
CA VAL A 109 2.16 -12.17 5.51
C VAL A 109 2.54 -13.05 6.69
N ASP A 110 2.41 -12.55 7.91
CA ASP A 110 2.71 -13.31 9.13
C ASP A 110 1.54 -14.20 9.59
N GLY A 111 0.41 -14.14 8.90
CA GLY A 111 -0.73 -15.02 9.16
C GLY A 111 -1.71 -14.54 10.21
N ASP A 112 -1.36 -13.56 11.02
CA ASP A 112 -2.21 -13.04 12.09
C ASP A 112 -2.76 -11.67 11.73
N LEU A 113 -4.02 -11.43 12.07
CA LEU A 113 -4.68 -10.14 11.89
C LEU A 113 -4.72 -9.43 13.23
N ALA A 114 -3.73 -8.58 13.49
CA ALA A 114 -3.70 -7.75 14.68
C ALA A 114 -4.74 -6.63 14.57
N GLU A 115 -5.15 -6.09 15.72
CA GLU A 115 -6.16 -5.02 15.76
C GLU A 115 -5.75 -3.81 14.94
N GLU A 116 -4.48 -3.42 15.02
CA GLU A 116 -3.95 -2.28 14.26
C GLU A 116 -4.00 -2.53 12.75
N GLU A 117 -3.74 -3.77 12.34
CA GLU A 117 -3.80 -4.16 10.94
C GLU A 117 -5.24 -4.16 10.43
N GLU A 118 -6.17 -4.63 11.27
CA GLU A 118 -7.60 -4.60 10.94
C GLU A 118 -8.06 -3.16 10.73
N GLN A 119 -7.66 -2.25 11.63
CA GLN A 119 -7.99 -0.84 11.52
C GLN A 119 -7.42 -0.23 10.24
N LEU A 120 -6.17 -0.55 9.92
CA LEU A 120 -5.53 -0.10 8.69
C LEU A 120 -6.30 -0.55 7.46
N LEU A 121 -6.68 -1.82 7.41
CA LEU A 121 -7.43 -2.36 6.28
C LEU A 121 -8.80 -1.70 6.15
N ASN A 122 -9.46 -1.40 7.28
CA ASN A 122 -10.73 -0.68 7.27
C ASN A 122 -10.59 0.73 6.69
N GLU A 123 -9.55 1.44 7.09
CA GLU A 123 -9.28 2.78 6.55
C GLU A 123 -8.99 2.70 5.05
N LEU A 124 -8.25 1.68 4.64
CA LEU A 124 -7.83 1.52 3.26
C LEU A 124 -9.01 1.25 2.32
N TYR A 125 -9.90 0.29 2.68
CA TYR A 125 -11.00 -0.02 1.77
C TYR A 125 -12.00 1.13 1.68
N ASN A 126 -12.16 1.89 2.76
CA ASN A 126 -13.02 3.09 2.74
C ASN A 126 -12.42 4.16 1.82
N ALA A 127 -11.14 4.42 1.92
CA ALA A 127 -10.45 5.41 1.09
C ALA A 127 -10.49 5.03 -0.39
N LEU A 128 -10.39 3.74 -0.69
CA LEU A 128 -10.45 3.22 -2.06
C LEU A 128 -11.87 3.08 -2.59
N GLU A 129 -12.86 3.35 -1.75
CA GLU A 129 -14.28 3.24 -2.11
C GLU A 129 -14.66 1.84 -2.58
N ILE A 130 -14.09 0.83 -1.92
CA ILE A 130 -14.41 -0.58 -2.16
C ILE A 130 -15.56 -0.97 -1.23
N SER A 131 -16.51 -1.77 -1.71
CA SER A 131 -17.61 -2.22 -0.88
C SER A 131 -17.10 -3.12 0.26
N GLU A 132 -17.78 -3.07 1.39
CA GLU A 132 -17.46 -3.93 2.53
C GLU A 132 -17.52 -5.42 2.14
N ALA A 133 -18.48 -5.79 1.30
CA ALA A 133 -18.63 -7.18 0.85
C ALA A 133 -17.39 -7.66 0.07
N VAL A 134 -16.88 -6.83 -0.84
CA VAL A 134 -15.68 -7.17 -1.61
C VAL A 134 -14.46 -7.21 -0.70
N ALA A 135 -14.31 -6.22 0.18
CA ALA A 135 -13.17 -6.16 1.11
C ALA A 135 -13.13 -7.40 2.01
N THR A 136 -14.28 -7.79 2.56
CA THR A 136 -14.38 -8.99 3.41
C THR A 136 -14.00 -10.24 2.63
N LYS A 137 -14.48 -10.36 1.40
CA LYS A 137 -14.16 -11.48 0.55
C LYS A 137 -12.66 -11.61 0.29
N ILE A 138 -12.02 -10.48 0.01
CA ILE A 138 -10.57 -10.44 -0.24
C ILE A 138 -9.82 -10.89 1.01
N ILE A 139 -10.17 -10.35 2.17
CA ILE A 139 -9.52 -10.71 3.43
C ILE A 139 -9.69 -12.21 3.70
N ASP A 140 -10.91 -12.73 3.54
CA ASP A 140 -11.18 -14.15 3.77
C ASP A 140 -10.33 -15.04 2.88
N VAL A 141 -10.21 -14.70 1.60
CA VAL A 141 -9.41 -15.49 0.64
C VAL A 141 -7.93 -15.46 1.03
N ILE A 142 -7.42 -14.30 1.42
CA ILE A 142 -6.01 -14.19 1.85
C ILE A 142 -5.77 -15.01 3.11
N MET A 143 -6.69 -14.99 4.06
CA MET A 143 -6.58 -15.80 5.29
C MET A 143 -6.57 -17.29 4.96
N ILE A 144 -7.41 -17.72 4.02
CA ILE A 144 -7.43 -19.10 3.55
C ILE A 144 -6.09 -19.47 2.91
N LYS A 145 -5.59 -18.59 2.05
CA LYS A 145 -4.33 -18.79 1.35
C LYS A 145 -3.16 -18.95 2.32
N ASN A 146 -3.16 -18.20 3.42
CA ASN A 146 -2.06 -18.19 4.37
C ASN A 146 -2.18 -19.30 5.43
N LYS A 147 -3.23 -20.09 5.39
CA LYS A 147 -3.50 -21.11 6.41
C LYS A 147 -2.56 -22.31 6.31
N GLY A 148 -2.07 -22.61 5.15
CA GLY A 148 -1.11 -23.67 4.93
C GLY A 148 0.31 -23.16 5.03
#